data_a74fcf18f94c400637009aa51c7fb5a9
#
_entry.id   a74fcf18f94c400637009aa51c7fb5a9
#
_cell.length_a   1.000
_cell.length_b   1.000
_cell.length_c   1.000
_cell.angle_alpha   90.00
_cell.angle_beta   90.00
_cell.angle_gamma   90.00
#
_symmetry.space_group_name_H-M   'P 1'
#
loop_
_entity.id
_entity.type
_entity.pdbx_description
1 polymer ?
#
loop_
_entity_poly.entity_id
_entity_poly.type
_entity_poly.pdbx_seq_one_letter_code
_entity_poly.pdbx_strand_id
1 'polypeptide(L)'
;MNYWIESSDRDYESMKKNFETEQYTWALFIGHLTIEKLLKAIYAKVNTDNPYPPKIHNLNILAERCNIELDERKTKILMTCNSFNISARYEDYKNEFYERCTKEYTSEQIENIEEVRSWLKEMLI
;
A
#
# COMPACT_ATOMS: atom_id res chain seq x y z
N MET A 1 -9.29 4.14 14.62
CA MET A 1 -9.06 2.91 13.86
C MET A 1 -9.98 2.78 12.65
N ASN A 2 -11.29 2.96 12.85
CA ASN A 2 -12.24 2.88 11.73
C ASN A 2 -11.95 3.85 10.59
N TYR A 3 -11.48 5.04 10.93
CA TYR A 3 -11.09 6.02 9.92
C TYR A 3 -10.05 5.45 8.94
N TRP A 4 -9.02 4.79 9.46
CA TRP A 4 -7.96 4.24 8.61
C TRP A 4 -8.47 3.11 7.72
N ILE A 5 -9.32 2.24 8.27
CA ILE A 5 -9.90 1.12 7.53
C ILE A 5 -10.80 1.64 6.41
N GLU A 6 -11.69 2.57 6.73
CA GLU A 6 -12.62 3.16 5.75
C GLU A 6 -11.86 3.89 4.64
N SER A 7 -10.83 4.66 5.02
CA SER A 7 -10.01 5.37 4.05
C SER A 7 -9.26 4.40 3.14
N SER A 8 -8.74 3.31 3.72
CA SER A 8 -8.07 2.25 2.94
C SER A 8 -9.03 1.59 1.95
N ASP A 9 -10.26 1.30 2.39
CA ASP A 9 -11.25 0.66 1.53
C ASP A 9 -11.63 1.56 0.36
N ARG A 10 -11.77 2.87 0.61
CA ARG A 10 -12.02 3.84 -0.47
C ARG A 10 -10.86 3.88 -1.47
N ASP A 11 -9.63 3.86 -0.96
CA ASP A 11 -8.45 3.84 -1.83
C ASP A 11 -8.39 2.56 -2.66
N TYR A 12 -8.75 1.43 -2.07
CA TYR A 12 -8.78 0.17 -2.78
C TYR A 12 -9.75 0.23 -3.98
N GLU A 13 -10.95 0.77 -3.78
CA GLU A 13 -11.91 0.94 -4.87
C GLU A 13 -11.38 1.92 -5.92
N SER A 14 -10.73 3.00 -5.49
CA SER A 14 -10.12 3.97 -6.40
C SER A 14 -9.00 3.34 -7.22
N MET A 15 -8.18 2.48 -6.61
CA MET A 15 -7.13 1.74 -7.32
C MET A 15 -7.71 0.92 -8.46
N LYS A 16 -8.80 0.19 -8.20
CA LYS A 16 -9.44 -0.63 -9.22
C LYS A 16 -10.01 0.21 -10.36
N LYS A 17 -10.62 1.34 -10.03
CA LYS A 17 -11.17 2.25 -11.05
C LYS A 17 -10.08 2.87 -11.90
N ASN A 18 -8.96 3.25 -11.30
CA ASN A 18 -7.83 3.77 -12.05
C ASN A 18 -7.24 2.72 -12.98
N PHE A 19 -7.23 1.47 -12.56
CA PHE A 19 -6.78 0.38 -13.42
C PHE A 19 -7.73 0.22 -14.63
N GLU A 20 -9.03 0.24 -14.40
CA GLU A 20 -10.04 0.10 -15.46
C GLU A 20 -9.94 1.22 -16.50
N THR A 21 -9.58 2.42 -16.08
CA THR A 21 -9.44 3.57 -16.97
C THR A 21 -8.01 3.75 -17.48
N GLU A 22 -7.17 2.75 -17.31
CA GLU A 22 -5.79 2.72 -17.80
C GLU A 22 -4.89 3.80 -17.18
N GLN A 23 -5.23 4.24 -15.96
CA GLN A 23 -4.39 5.16 -15.19
C GLN A 23 -3.47 4.34 -14.29
N TYR A 24 -2.53 3.63 -14.91
CA TYR A 24 -1.75 2.60 -14.23
C TYR A 24 -0.82 3.13 -13.14
N THR A 25 -0.11 4.23 -13.40
CA THR A 25 0.79 4.78 -12.39
C THR A 25 0.03 5.24 -11.16
N TRP A 26 -1.13 5.87 -11.36
CA TRP A 26 -1.98 6.29 -10.25
C TRP A 26 -2.59 5.10 -9.52
N ALA A 27 -2.96 4.05 -10.25
CA ALA A 27 -3.49 2.84 -9.61
C ALA A 27 -2.47 2.28 -8.61
N LEU A 28 -1.20 2.18 -9.00
CA LEU A 28 -0.17 1.64 -8.11
C LEU A 28 0.18 2.59 -6.97
N PHE A 29 0.20 3.89 -7.21
CA PHE A 29 0.39 4.87 -6.15
C PHE A 29 -0.72 4.74 -5.09
N ILE A 30 -1.97 4.65 -5.54
CA ILE A 30 -3.12 4.48 -4.63
C ILE A 30 -3.05 3.14 -3.93
N GLY A 31 -2.55 2.10 -4.62
CA GLY A 31 -2.30 0.80 -4.00
C GLY A 31 -1.37 0.87 -2.82
N HIS A 32 -0.29 1.66 -2.93
CA HIS A 32 0.60 1.91 -1.80
C HIS A 32 -0.16 2.54 -0.63
N LEU A 33 -0.99 3.55 -0.91
CA LEU A 33 -1.79 4.21 0.14
C LEU A 33 -2.76 3.24 0.80
N THR A 34 -3.33 2.33 0.03
CA THR A 34 -4.26 1.30 0.55
C THR A 34 -3.58 0.48 1.65
N ILE A 35 -2.37 0.03 1.39
CA ILE A 35 -1.60 -0.78 2.36
C ILE A 35 -1.11 0.07 3.52
N GLU A 36 -0.62 1.28 3.25
CA GLU A 36 -0.16 2.19 4.29
C GLU A 36 -1.25 2.42 5.35
N LYS A 37 -2.47 2.68 4.89
CA LYS A 37 -3.59 2.96 5.80
C LYS A 37 -4.01 1.74 6.61
N LEU A 38 -3.93 0.54 6.04
CA LEU A 38 -4.19 -0.68 6.82
C LEU A 38 -3.12 -0.88 7.91
N LEU A 39 -1.87 -0.63 7.59
CA LEU A 39 -0.80 -0.72 8.59
C LEU A 39 -1.01 0.31 9.70
N LYS A 40 -1.46 1.50 9.35
CA LYS A 40 -1.77 2.53 10.36
C LYS A 40 -2.96 2.13 11.23
N ALA A 41 -3.95 1.45 10.67
CA ALA A 41 -5.06 0.89 11.46
C ALA A 41 -4.55 -0.16 12.44
N ILE A 42 -3.67 -1.04 11.99
CA ILE A 42 -3.10 -2.07 12.86
C ILE A 42 -2.24 -1.43 13.95
N TYR A 43 -1.45 -0.41 13.60
CA TYR A 43 -0.66 0.33 14.58
C TYR A 43 -1.53 0.87 15.71
N ALA A 44 -2.64 1.51 15.35
CA ALA A 44 -3.57 2.06 16.34
C ALA A 44 -4.17 0.97 17.24
N LYS A 45 -4.41 -0.22 16.66
CA LYS A 45 -4.97 -1.35 17.40
C LYS A 45 -3.98 -1.93 18.41
N VAL A 46 -2.69 -2.02 18.05
CA VAL A 46 -1.69 -2.65 18.94
C VAL A 46 -1.02 -1.66 19.87
N ASN A 47 -1.11 -0.37 19.63
CA ASN A 47 -0.50 0.68 20.46
C ASN A 47 -1.58 1.50 21.15
N THR A 48 -2.28 0.87 22.11
CA THR A 48 -3.42 1.51 22.77
C THR A 48 -3.04 2.75 23.59
N ASP A 49 -1.82 2.81 24.10
CA ASP A 49 -1.34 3.95 24.87
C ASP A 49 -1.05 5.16 23.99
N ASN A 50 -0.66 4.93 22.76
CA ASN A 50 -0.39 5.98 21.79
C ASN A 50 -0.86 5.52 20.41
N PRO A 51 -2.17 5.62 20.14
CA PRO A 51 -2.75 5.06 18.92
C PRO A 51 -2.53 5.90 17.67
N TYR A 52 -1.84 7.02 17.78
CA TYR A 52 -1.59 7.89 16.62
C TYR A 52 -0.42 7.35 15.81
N PRO A 53 -0.64 6.88 14.57
CA PRO A 53 0.43 6.31 13.77
C PRO A 53 1.50 7.35 13.43
N PRO A 54 2.76 6.94 13.34
CA PRO A 54 3.81 7.85 12.91
C PRO A 54 3.61 8.27 11.46
N LYS A 55 4.10 9.44 11.10
CA LYS A 55 4.00 9.96 9.74
C LYS A 55 5.10 9.35 8.86
N ILE A 56 5.01 8.05 8.68
CA ILE A 56 5.96 7.25 7.90
C ILE A 56 5.23 6.65 6.71
N HIS A 57 5.85 6.72 5.53
CA HIS A 57 5.28 6.17 4.31
C HIS A 57 5.94 4.84 3.90
N ASN A 58 7.04 4.48 4.53
CA ASN A 58 7.73 3.22 4.26
C ASN A 58 6.95 2.06 4.90
N LEU A 59 6.42 1.17 4.06
CA LEU A 59 5.54 0.09 4.51
C LEU A 59 6.27 -0.94 5.38
N ASN A 60 7.53 -1.22 5.06
CA ASN A 60 8.33 -2.19 5.83
C ASN A 60 8.59 -1.68 7.25
N ILE A 61 8.86 -0.38 7.38
CA ILE A 61 9.07 0.24 8.70
C ILE A 61 7.75 0.26 9.48
N LEU A 62 6.64 0.60 8.81
CA LEU A 62 5.33 0.58 9.47
C LEU A 62 4.98 -0.83 9.98
N ALA A 63 5.24 -1.85 9.18
CA ALA A 63 4.98 -3.23 9.58
C ALA A 63 5.82 -3.60 10.82
N GLU A 64 7.09 -3.20 10.84
CA GLU A 64 7.96 -3.39 11.99
C GLU A 64 7.39 -2.72 13.24
N ARG A 65 6.90 -1.49 13.10
CA ARG A 65 6.28 -0.74 14.20
C ARG A 65 4.98 -1.37 14.69
N CYS A 66 4.36 -2.20 13.87
CA CYS A 66 3.16 -2.96 14.23
C CYS A 66 3.50 -4.33 14.82
N ASN A 67 4.78 -4.66 14.96
CA ASN A 67 5.25 -5.98 15.40
C ASN A 67 4.79 -7.11 14.47
N ILE A 68 4.70 -6.82 13.18
CA ILE A 68 4.32 -7.79 12.17
C ILE A 68 5.58 -8.46 11.63
N GLU A 69 5.61 -9.79 11.63
CA GLU A 69 6.69 -10.54 10.99
C GLU A 69 6.37 -10.72 9.52
N LEU A 70 7.31 -10.29 8.67
CA LEU A 70 7.18 -10.41 7.22
C LEU A 70 8.05 -11.55 6.73
N ASP A 71 7.47 -12.45 5.91
CA ASP A 71 8.28 -13.44 5.20
C ASP A 71 9.01 -12.74 4.04
N GLU A 72 9.85 -13.47 3.33
CA GLU A 72 10.64 -12.92 2.23
C GLU A 72 9.75 -12.37 1.12
N ARG A 73 8.68 -13.09 0.78
CA ARG A 73 7.75 -12.67 -0.28
C ARG A 73 7.08 -11.34 0.06
N LYS A 74 6.51 -11.23 1.27
CA LYS A 74 5.82 -10.02 1.69
C LYS A 74 6.78 -8.85 1.86
N THR A 75 7.98 -9.12 2.33
CA THR A 75 9.03 -8.09 2.43
C THR A 75 9.28 -7.48 1.06
N LYS A 76 9.42 -8.30 0.02
CA LYS A 76 9.67 -7.82 -1.34
C LYS A 76 8.47 -7.08 -1.92
N ILE A 77 7.26 -7.55 -1.67
CA ILE A 77 6.05 -6.87 -2.14
C ILE A 77 5.98 -5.47 -1.55
N LEU A 78 6.20 -5.33 -0.25
CA LEU A 78 6.15 -4.02 0.40
C LEU A 78 7.27 -3.10 -0.09
N MET A 79 8.47 -3.62 -0.31
CA MET A 79 9.56 -2.82 -0.87
C MET A 79 9.23 -2.29 -2.25
N THR A 80 8.63 -3.13 -3.09
CA THR A 80 8.19 -2.72 -4.42
C THR A 80 7.11 -1.63 -4.32
N CYS A 81 6.15 -1.80 -3.43
CA CYS A 81 5.11 -0.79 -3.21
C CYS A 81 5.67 0.53 -2.74
N ASN A 82 6.72 0.52 -1.90
CA ASN A 82 7.39 1.76 -1.49
C ASN A 82 7.91 2.55 -2.69
N SER A 83 8.40 1.84 -3.72
CA SER A 83 8.90 2.50 -4.93
C SER A 83 7.78 3.20 -5.71
N PHE A 84 6.54 2.72 -5.62
CA PHE A 84 5.42 3.36 -6.31
C PHE A 84 5.16 4.76 -5.76
N ASN A 85 5.27 4.93 -4.44
CA ASN A 85 5.10 6.25 -3.81
C ASN A 85 6.16 7.24 -4.32
N ILE A 86 7.41 6.81 -4.34
CA ILE A 86 8.51 7.65 -4.77
C ILE A 86 8.41 7.96 -6.27
N SER A 87 8.21 6.93 -7.09
CA SER A 87 8.23 7.06 -8.55
C SER A 87 7.08 7.92 -9.07
N ALA A 88 5.92 7.89 -8.42
CA ALA A 88 4.76 8.67 -8.84
C ALA A 88 4.89 10.16 -8.48
N ARG A 89 5.71 10.50 -7.47
CA ARG A 89 5.77 11.85 -6.92
C ARG A 89 6.93 12.69 -7.44
N TYR A 90 8.06 12.05 -7.81
CA TYR A 90 9.29 12.76 -8.19
C TYR A 90 9.46 12.75 -9.71
N GLU A 91 9.64 13.94 -10.29
CA GLU A 91 9.77 14.11 -11.74
C GLU A 91 10.86 13.24 -12.37
N ASP A 92 11.98 13.06 -11.68
CA ASP A 92 13.10 12.28 -12.19
C ASP A 92 12.73 10.81 -12.49
N TYR A 93 11.68 10.31 -11.83
CA TYR A 93 11.28 8.91 -11.94
C TYR A 93 9.94 8.68 -12.65
N LYS A 94 9.15 9.75 -12.84
CA LYS A 94 7.79 9.62 -13.38
C LYS A 94 7.73 8.99 -14.76
N ASN A 95 8.61 9.41 -15.65
CA ASN A 95 8.57 8.93 -17.03
C ASN A 95 8.96 7.46 -17.12
N GLU A 96 10.00 7.07 -16.41
CA GLU A 96 10.46 5.68 -16.35
C GLU A 96 9.37 4.79 -15.73
N PHE A 97 8.75 5.26 -14.67
CA PHE A 97 7.67 4.54 -14.02
C PHE A 97 6.47 4.39 -14.94
N TYR A 98 6.10 5.46 -15.65
CA TYR A 98 5.01 5.42 -16.61
C TYR A 98 5.25 4.33 -17.67
N GLU A 99 6.46 4.24 -18.19
CA GLU A 99 6.80 3.22 -19.19
C GLU A 99 6.79 1.80 -18.61
N ARG A 100 7.18 1.63 -17.35
CA ARG A 100 7.16 0.33 -16.66
C ARG A 100 5.73 -0.15 -16.41
N CYS A 101 4.80 0.77 -16.20
CA CYS A 101 3.42 0.42 -15.84
C CYS A 101 2.59 0.03 -17.06
N THR A 102 2.94 -1.09 -17.66
CA THR A 102 2.07 -1.73 -18.67
C THR A 102 0.85 -2.31 -17.95
N LYS A 103 -0.15 -2.70 -18.71
CA LYS A 103 -1.34 -3.36 -18.17
C LYS A 103 -0.94 -4.64 -17.43
N GLU A 104 -0.07 -5.44 -18.02
CA GLU A 104 0.36 -6.72 -17.46
C GLU A 104 1.13 -6.53 -16.16
N TYR A 105 2.09 -5.62 -16.13
CA TYR A 105 2.86 -5.31 -14.92
C TYR A 105 1.95 -4.81 -13.81
N THR A 106 1.07 -3.85 -14.16
CA THR A 106 0.16 -3.24 -13.19
C THR A 106 -0.80 -4.27 -12.61
N SER A 107 -1.34 -5.14 -13.46
CA SER A 107 -2.23 -6.21 -13.02
C SER A 107 -1.55 -7.15 -12.03
N GLU A 108 -0.31 -7.53 -12.31
CA GLU A 108 0.48 -8.37 -11.42
C GLU A 108 0.72 -7.69 -10.06
N GLN A 109 1.08 -6.41 -10.09
CA GLN A 109 1.31 -5.67 -8.85
C GLN A 109 0.03 -5.51 -8.04
N ILE A 110 -1.11 -5.30 -8.70
CA ILE A 110 -2.39 -5.22 -8.00
C ILE A 110 -2.71 -6.55 -7.33
N GLU A 111 -2.45 -7.68 -7.98
CA GLU A 111 -2.65 -8.99 -7.34
C GLU A 111 -1.81 -9.12 -6.07
N ASN A 112 -0.55 -8.66 -6.12
CA ASN A 112 0.32 -8.67 -4.94
C ASN A 112 -0.22 -7.78 -3.83
N ILE A 113 -0.71 -6.60 -4.19
CA ILE A 113 -1.32 -5.67 -3.24
C ILE A 113 -2.57 -6.30 -2.60
N GLU A 114 -3.40 -6.96 -3.40
CA GLU A 114 -4.60 -7.63 -2.91
C GLU A 114 -4.28 -8.77 -1.95
N GLU A 115 -3.23 -9.52 -2.22
CA GLU A 115 -2.76 -10.58 -1.34
C GLU A 115 -2.38 -10.02 0.04
N VAL A 116 -1.57 -8.96 0.05
CA VAL A 116 -1.15 -8.33 1.30
C VAL A 116 -2.33 -7.67 2.00
N ARG A 117 -3.19 -7.00 1.24
CA ARG A 117 -4.39 -6.38 1.81
C ARG A 117 -5.26 -7.38 2.56
N SER A 118 -5.56 -8.52 1.92
CA SER A 118 -6.38 -9.56 2.55
C SER A 118 -5.74 -10.07 3.84
N TRP A 119 -4.45 -10.29 3.80
CA TRP A 119 -3.69 -10.75 4.96
C TRP A 119 -3.74 -9.74 6.12
N LEU A 120 -3.53 -8.46 5.82
CA LEU A 120 -3.59 -7.40 6.83
C LEU A 120 -5.01 -7.21 7.38
N LYS A 121 -6.02 -7.33 6.53
CA LYS A 121 -7.43 -7.23 6.96
C LYS A 121 -7.78 -8.30 7.99
N GLU A 122 -7.22 -9.50 7.86
CA GLU A 122 -7.44 -10.56 8.83
C GLU A 122 -6.93 -10.18 10.22
N MET A 123 -5.89 -9.36 10.30
CA MET A 123 -5.35 -8.89 11.58
C MET A 123 -6.24 -7.86 12.27
N LEU A 124 -7.20 -7.32 11.54
CA LEU A 124 -8.12 -6.28 12.05
C LEU A 124 -9.48 -6.83 12.47
N ILE A 125 -9.69 -8.10 12.30
CA ILE A 125 -10.95 -8.76 12.70
C ILE A 125 -11.00 -9.03 14.22
#